data_d58271b28c8a2de5f5f050b4d1e97c9b
#
_entry.id   d58271b28c8a2de5f5f050b4d1e97c9b
#
_cell.length_a   1.000
_cell.length_b   1.000
_cell.length_c   1.000
_cell.angle_alpha   90.00
_cell.angle_beta   90.00
_cell.angle_gamma   90.00
#
_symmetry.space_group_name_H-M   'P 1'
#
loop_
_entity.id
_entity.type
_entity.pdbx_description
1 polymer ?
#
loop_
_entity_poly.entity_id
_entity_poly.type
_entity_poly.pdbx_seq_one_letter_code
_entity_poly.pdbx_strand_id
1 'polypeptide(L)'
;MRRILRYSTLFAALAVCCGAFTSSLGASGGSGGTTTTQSSIWMGTLGGNSSQAYGVSSNGSVVVGYASNAAGQYRAFRWTAAGGMTDLGDFGYAYASSYGVSADGSIVVGQAWDASFNQRAFRWTAAGGLQDLGTLGGPYAEAADISANGLVIVGDSWNASSNQHAFRWTASTGMQDLGTFGGYTSGAYGVSADGSVIVGSAEDATGQQRAYRWTAVGGLHYLGTLGGLESAAFAVSADGSVVVGRSTNAANSRHAFRWTAATGMQDLGTLGGTVSEALDVSANGTIIVGDALDVSGMTRAFEWSSAGMKSLSALYSGAVGSGSFLVYANAISGDGIHVVGWGYNRANARYEAFETN
;
A
#
# COMPACT_ATOMS: atom_id res chain seq x y z
N MET A 1 15.40 -17.71 -2.35
CA MET A 1 15.19 -16.23 -2.40
C MET A 1 13.76 -15.96 -2.89
N ARG A 2 12.78 -16.00 -1.99
CA ARG A 2 11.40 -15.58 -2.28
C ARG A 2 11.19 -14.26 -1.52
N ARG A 3 11.27 -13.17 -2.25
CA ARG A 3 11.08 -11.82 -1.72
C ARG A 3 9.67 -11.65 -1.19
N ILE A 4 9.55 -11.15 0.03
CA ILE A 4 8.32 -10.53 0.51
C ILE A 4 8.29 -9.13 -0.09
N LEU A 5 7.58 -9.02 -1.17
CA LEU A 5 7.48 -7.81 -1.96
C LEU A 5 6.07 -7.25 -1.79
N ARG A 6 5.91 -6.27 -0.90
CA ARG A 6 4.70 -5.45 -0.89
C ARG A 6 4.65 -4.54 -2.13
N TYR A 7 5.81 -4.16 -2.68
CA TYR A 7 5.90 -3.13 -3.72
C TYR A 7 6.79 -3.46 -4.93
N SER A 8 7.50 -4.57 -4.98
CA SER A 8 8.47 -4.85 -6.04
C SER A 8 8.14 -6.04 -6.97
N THR A 9 6.93 -6.61 -6.96
CA THR A 9 6.54 -7.71 -7.86
C THR A 9 5.65 -7.26 -9.00
N LEU A 10 6.05 -6.24 -9.78
CA LEU A 10 5.36 -5.92 -11.04
C LEU A 10 6.30 -5.61 -12.19
N PHE A 11 7.40 -6.37 -12.32
CA PHE A 11 8.25 -6.29 -13.51
C PHE A 11 8.26 -7.55 -14.39
N ALA A 12 7.37 -8.51 -14.16
CA ALA A 12 7.32 -9.69 -15.03
C ALA A 12 5.91 -10.29 -15.10
N ALA A 13 5.01 -9.67 -15.82
CA ALA A 13 3.91 -10.33 -16.52
C ALA A 13 2.92 -9.29 -17.08
N LEU A 14 3.21 -8.67 -18.21
CA LEU A 14 2.18 -8.26 -19.18
C LEU A 14 2.79 -8.04 -20.56
N ALA A 15 3.17 -9.11 -21.18
CA ALA A 15 3.23 -9.22 -22.63
C ALA A 15 2.45 -10.47 -22.98
N VAL A 16 1.14 -10.37 -23.23
CA VAL A 16 0.37 -11.23 -24.15
C VAL A 16 -1.06 -10.70 -24.27
N CYS A 17 -1.49 -10.63 -25.55
CA CYS A 17 -2.85 -10.44 -26.09
C CYS A 17 -3.38 -9.03 -26.27
N CYS A 18 -2.86 -8.36 -27.29
CA CYS A 18 -3.62 -7.43 -28.10
C CYS A 18 -4.43 -8.22 -29.13
N GLY A 19 -5.71 -8.45 -28.90
CA GLY A 19 -6.69 -8.89 -29.89
C GLY A 19 -7.60 -7.71 -30.24
N ALA A 20 -7.49 -7.20 -31.43
CA ALA A 20 -8.31 -6.11 -31.94
C ALA A 20 -9.75 -6.59 -32.15
N PHE A 21 -10.72 -5.93 -31.50
CA PHE A 21 -12.11 -5.96 -31.91
C PHE A 21 -12.61 -4.53 -32.18
N THR A 22 -12.86 -4.27 -33.45
CA THR A 22 -13.61 -3.10 -33.91
C THR A 22 -15.10 -3.36 -33.72
N SER A 23 -15.81 -2.49 -33.02
CA SER A 23 -17.26 -2.42 -33.11
C SER A 23 -17.77 -0.98 -33.06
N SER A 24 -18.64 -0.69 -33.99
CA SER A 24 -19.27 0.55 -34.41
C SER A 24 -20.14 1.21 -33.33
N LEU A 25 -20.09 2.54 -33.31
CA LEU A 25 -20.99 3.45 -32.60
C LEU A 25 -22.42 3.37 -33.13
N GLY A 26 -23.35 3.10 -32.24
CA GLY A 26 -24.78 3.35 -32.40
C GLY A 26 -25.23 4.43 -31.42
N ALA A 27 -25.61 5.59 -31.91
CA ALA A 27 -26.24 6.64 -31.12
C ALA A 27 -27.72 6.35 -30.92
N SER A 28 -28.20 6.38 -29.67
CA SER A 28 -29.65 6.51 -29.37
C SER A 28 -29.84 7.56 -28.28
N GLY A 29 -30.56 8.63 -28.61
CA GLY A 29 -30.99 9.67 -27.71
C GLY A 29 -32.13 9.21 -26.81
N GLY A 30 -32.24 9.77 -25.61
CA GLY A 30 -33.34 9.56 -24.68
C GLY A 30 -33.23 10.37 -23.40
N SER A 31 -34.07 11.38 -23.28
CA SER A 31 -34.76 12.01 -22.14
C SER A 31 -34.01 12.37 -20.87
N GLY A 32 -34.15 13.66 -20.49
CA GLY A 32 -33.64 14.32 -19.31
C GLY A 32 -34.10 13.69 -18.00
N GLY A 33 -33.11 13.24 -17.25
CA GLY A 33 -33.14 13.09 -15.82
C GLY A 33 -31.93 13.87 -15.29
N THR A 34 -32.12 14.64 -14.23
CA THR A 34 -31.04 15.29 -13.50
C THR A 34 -30.11 14.20 -12.96
N THR A 35 -29.14 13.80 -13.76
CA THR A 35 -28.03 12.97 -13.31
C THR A 35 -27.10 13.85 -12.47
N THR A 36 -27.11 13.68 -11.17
CA THR A 36 -25.91 13.98 -10.37
C THR A 36 -24.77 13.22 -11.04
N THR A 37 -23.91 13.94 -11.74
CA THR A 37 -22.69 13.37 -12.30
C THR A 37 -21.84 12.92 -11.13
N GLN A 38 -21.90 11.63 -10.81
CA GLN A 38 -20.96 10.99 -9.89
C GLN A 38 -19.58 11.21 -10.52
N SER A 39 -18.71 12.00 -9.86
CA SER A 39 -17.39 12.32 -10.36
C SER A 39 -16.60 11.02 -10.56
N SER A 40 -15.83 10.95 -11.66
CA SER A 40 -14.96 9.80 -11.91
C SER A 40 -14.00 9.59 -10.74
N ILE A 41 -13.92 8.37 -10.26
CA ILE A 41 -12.98 7.97 -9.21
C ILE A 41 -11.52 7.86 -9.70
N TRP A 42 -11.30 7.92 -11.01
CA TRP A 42 -9.98 7.70 -11.62
C TRP A 42 -9.13 8.97 -11.60
N MET A 43 -7.89 8.86 -11.13
CA MET A 43 -7.00 10.00 -10.86
C MET A 43 -6.12 10.39 -12.06
N GLY A 44 -6.10 9.57 -13.13
CA GLY A 44 -5.24 9.82 -14.30
C GLY A 44 -3.77 9.39 -14.09
N THR A 45 -2.86 10.01 -14.85
CA THR A 45 -1.41 9.71 -14.85
C THR A 45 -0.60 11.01 -14.97
N LEU A 46 0.74 10.92 -14.93
CA LEU A 46 1.66 12.03 -15.24
C LEU A 46 1.93 12.16 -16.77
N GLY A 47 0.97 11.75 -17.60
CA GLY A 47 1.07 11.79 -19.07
C GLY A 47 1.46 10.45 -19.70
N GLY A 48 1.75 9.43 -18.92
CA GLY A 48 2.02 8.07 -19.38
C GLY A 48 0.78 7.16 -19.35
N ASN A 49 0.99 5.86 -19.24
CA ASN A 49 -0.03 4.82 -19.44
C ASN A 49 -0.46 4.08 -18.16
N SER A 50 0.07 4.43 -16.99
CA SER A 50 -0.29 3.77 -15.72
C SER A 50 -0.09 4.66 -14.51
N SER A 51 -0.88 4.42 -13.46
CA SER A 51 -0.70 5.00 -12.13
C SER A 51 -1.21 4.04 -11.05
N GLN A 52 -0.65 4.14 -9.85
CA GLN A 52 -1.07 3.39 -8.68
C GLN A 52 -0.98 4.29 -7.44
N ALA A 53 -2.03 4.33 -6.62
CA ALA A 53 -2.05 5.01 -5.34
C ALA A 53 -1.71 4.03 -4.22
N TYR A 54 -0.88 4.46 -3.26
CA TYR A 54 -0.40 3.63 -2.14
C TYR A 54 -0.71 4.21 -0.77
N GLY A 55 -0.84 5.52 -0.65
CA GLY A 55 -1.13 6.17 0.61
C GLY A 55 -2.11 7.30 0.46
N VAL A 56 -2.84 7.60 1.54
CA VAL A 56 -3.81 8.67 1.62
C VAL A 56 -3.74 9.36 2.97
N SER A 57 -3.84 10.69 3.00
CA SER A 57 -3.86 11.47 4.23
C SER A 57 -5.11 11.18 5.08
N SER A 58 -5.08 11.56 6.37
CA SER A 58 -6.12 11.18 7.33
C SER A 58 -7.54 11.61 6.94
N ASN A 59 -7.68 12.69 6.17
CA ASN A 59 -8.95 13.24 5.69
C ASN A 59 -9.20 13.06 4.18
N GLY A 60 -8.43 12.19 3.50
CA GLY A 60 -8.56 11.95 2.07
C GLY A 60 -8.02 13.06 1.14
N SER A 61 -7.58 14.22 1.65
CA SER A 61 -7.26 15.38 0.81
C SER A 61 -5.98 15.24 -0.02
N VAL A 62 -5.10 14.33 0.35
CA VAL A 62 -3.83 14.05 -0.34
C VAL A 62 -3.68 12.56 -0.59
N VAL A 63 -3.39 12.19 -1.84
CA VAL A 63 -3.09 10.82 -2.25
C VAL A 63 -1.67 10.76 -2.81
N VAL A 64 -0.94 9.69 -2.51
CA VAL A 64 0.44 9.48 -2.95
C VAL A 64 0.60 8.10 -3.60
N GLY A 65 1.58 7.99 -4.48
CA GLY A 65 1.83 6.75 -5.21
C GLY A 65 2.89 6.92 -6.28
N TYR A 66 2.82 6.14 -7.34
CA TYR A 66 3.61 6.39 -8.54
C TYR A 66 2.75 6.44 -9.80
N ALA A 67 3.23 7.16 -10.81
CA ALA A 67 2.63 7.21 -12.12
C ALA A 67 3.70 7.26 -13.21
N SER A 68 3.42 6.71 -14.38
CA SER A 68 4.28 6.91 -15.53
C SER A 68 4.08 8.29 -16.14
N ASN A 69 5.20 8.97 -16.49
CA ASN A 69 5.18 10.21 -17.25
C ASN A 69 5.14 9.93 -18.78
N ALA A 70 5.09 10.97 -19.59
CA ALA A 70 5.06 10.86 -21.05
C ALA A 70 6.29 10.16 -21.67
N ALA A 71 7.43 10.13 -20.95
CA ALA A 71 8.64 9.39 -21.34
C ALA A 71 8.63 7.93 -20.88
N GLY A 72 7.56 7.45 -20.25
CA GLY A 72 7.44 6.09 -19.70
C GLY A 72 8.20 5.85 -18.38
N GLN A 73 8.71 6.89 -17.76
CA GLN A 73 9.44 6.80 -16.48
C GLN A 73 8.44 6.77 -15.32
N TYR A 74 8.71 5.95 -14.30
CA TYR A 74 7.90 5.88 -13.08
C TYR A 74 8.33 6.94 -12.09
N ARG A 75 7.37 7.82 -11.72
CA ARG A 75 7.59 9.00 -10.89
C ARG A 75 6.73 8.94 -9.64
N ALA A 76 7.31 9.24 -8.48
CA ALA A 76 6.54 9.45 -7.27
C ALA A 76 5.62 10.66 -7.44
N PHE A 77 4.35 10.54 -7.08
CA PHE A 77 3.42 11.64 -7.16
C PHE A 77 2.78 11.98 -5.81
N ARG A 78 2.34 13.22 -5.70
CA ARG A 78 1.37 13.73 -4.74
C ARG A 78 0.18 14.29 -5.52
N TRP A 79 -1.01 13.81 -5.21
CA TRP A 79 -2.25 14.25 -5.84
C TRP A 79 -3.15 14.96 -4.83
N THR A 80 -3.89 15.99 -5.30
CA THR A 80 -4.97 16.65 -4.57
C THR A 80 -6.10 16.95 -5.55
N ALA A 81 -7.35 17.03 -5.07
CA ALA A 81 -8.51 17.34 -5.93
C ALA A 81 -8.36 18.69 -6.66
N ALA A 82 -7.76 19.70 -6.03
CA ALA A 82 -7.58 21.03 -6.63
C ALA A 82 -6.37 21.14 -7.56
N GLY A 83 -5.27 20.40 -7.27
CA GLY A 83 -3.99 20.53 -7.99
C GLY A 83 -3.70 19.39 -8.97
N GLY A 84 -4.51 18.32 -8.96
CA GLY A 84 -4.20 17.11 -9.73
C GLY A 84 -2.94 16.42 -9.25
N MET A 85 -2.33 15.62 -10.15
CA MET A 85 -1.14 14.83 -9.88
C MET A 85 0.13 15.66 -10.14
N THR A 86 1.00 15.75 -9.13
CA THR A 86 2.28 16.48 -9.16
C THR A 86 3.43 15.50 -8.99
N ASP A 87 4.44 15.57 -9.88
CA ASP A 87 5.69 14.80 -9.78
C ASP A 87 6.56 15.34 -8.63
N LEU A 88 7.05 14.47 -7.76
CA LEU A 88 7.86 14.83 -6.58
C LEU A 88 9.37 14.87 -6.87
N GLY A 89 9.81 14.44 -8.05
CA GLY A 89 11.22 14.35 -8.41
C GLY A 89 11.85 12.96 -8.15
N ASP A 90 13.18 12.90 -8.27
CA ASP A 90 14.02 11.72 -8.03
C ASP A 90 15.42 12.13 -7.52
N PHE A 91 16.32 11.14 -7.30
CA PHE A 91 17.72 11.36 -6.93
C PHE A 91 18.70 11.23 -8.11
N GLY A 92 18.23 11.40 -9.34
CA GLY A 92 19.06 11.39 -10.55
C GLY A 92 18.93 10.11 -11.40
N TYR A 93 18.13 9.14 -10.96
CA TYR A 93 17.67 8.04 -11.80
C TYR A 93 16.14 8.06 -11.88
N ALA A 94 15.63 7.93 -13.10
CA ALA A 94 14.21 8.17 -13.41
C ALA A 94 13.24 7.10 -12.86
N TYR A 95 13.37 6.75 -11.58
CA TYR A 95 12.47 5.88 -10.84
C TYR A 95 12.27 6.38 -9.42
N ALA A 96 11.04 6.68 -9.07
CA ALA A 96 10.63 7.03 -7.71
C ALA A 96 9.21 6.54 -7.44
N SER A 97 8.92 6.22 -6.18
CA SER A 97 7.60 5.77 -5.72
C SER A 97 7.35 6.31 -4.31
N SER A 98 6.18 6.87 -4.05
CA SER A 98 5.76 7.30 -2.71
C SER A 98 4.77 6.28 -2.13
N TYR A 99 4.88 6.00 -0.82
CA TYR A 99 4.10 4.96 -0.13
C TYR A 99 3.29 5.50 1.02
N GLY A 100 3.89 6.32 1.88
CA GLY A 100 3.24 6.90 3.05
C GLY A 100 3.11 8.42 2.96
N VAL A 101 2.11 8.95 3.67
CA VAL A 101 1.86 10.38 3.80
C VAL A 101 1.37 10.72 5.21
N SER A 102 1.86 11.84 5.79
CA SER A 102 1.42 12.30 7.11
C SER A 102 -0.06 12.66 7.13
N ALA A 103 -0.68 12.71 8.31
CA ALA A 103 -2.12 12.95 8.46
C ALA A 103 -2.59 14.25 7.79
N ASP A 104 -1.77 15.29 7.81
CA ASP A 104 -2.03 16.59 7.19
C ASP A 104 -1.64 16.69 5.70
N GLY A 105 -1.07 15.63 5.13
CA GLY A 105 -0.62 15.58 3.74
C GLY A 105 0.65 16.40 3.44
N SER A 106 1.36 16.92 4.46
CA SER A 106 2.51 17.80 4.30
C SER A 106 3.84 17.06 4.08
N ILE A 107 3.93 15.81 4.54
CA ILE A 107 5.12 14.98 4.44
C ILE A 107 4.79 13.70 3.66
N VAL A 108 5.59 13.41 2.64
CA VAL A 108 5.47 12.18 1.83
C VAL A 108 6.74 11.36 2.00
N VAL A 109 6.63 10.04 2.09
CA VAL A 109 7.77 9.13 2.20
C VAL A 109 7.69 8.03 1.13
N GLY A 110 8.84 7.46 0.78
CA GLY A 110 8.92 6.43 -0.23
C GLY A 110 10.35 6.07 -0.58
N GLN A 111 10.55 5.67 -1.83
CA GLN A 111 11.85 5.34 -2.39
C GLN A 111 12.11 6.10 -3.69
N ALA A 112 13.37 6.41 -3.95
CA ALA A 112 13.85 6.89 -5.24
C ALA A 112 15.25 6.33 -5.50
N TRP A 113 15.63 6.20 -6.77
CA TRP A 113 16.93 5.68 -7.13
C TRP A 113 17.89 6.81 -7.46
N ASP A 114 19.14 6.66 -7.01
CA ASP A 114 20.22 7.59 -7.36
C ASP A 114 20.89 7.21 -8.70
N ALA A 115 21.74 8.09 -9.22
CA ALA A 115 22.46 7.86 -10.48
C ALA A 115 23.43 6.66 -10.44
N SER A 116 23.73 6.13 -9.27
CA SER A 116 24.57 4.92 -9.07
C SER A 116 23.74 3.65 -8.89
N PHE A 117 22.43 3.72 -9.17
CA PHE A 117 21.47 2.60 -9.00
C PHE A 117 21.31 2.12 -7.57
N ASN A 118 21.54 2.97 -6.58
CA ASN A 118 21.18 2.68 -5.21
C ASN A 118 19.76 3.14 -4.93
N GLN A 119 19.00 2.34 -4.22
CA GLN A 119 17.66 2.67 -3.74
C GLN A 119 17.78 3.46 -2.44
N ARG A 120 17.14 4.64 -2.39
CA ARG A 120 17.18 5.57 -1.26
C ARG A 120 15.80 5.75 -0.68
N ALA A 121 15.67 5.55 0.63
CA ALA A 121 14.50 5.98 1.37
C ALA A 121 14.45 7.50 1.40
N PHE A 122 13.31 8.10 1.07
CA PHE A 122 13.17 9.55 1.10
C PHE A 122 12.04 10.03 2.01
N ARG A 123 12.19 11.27 2.46
CA ARG A 123 11.16 12.15 3.00
C ARG A 123 11.05 13.37 2.11
N TRP A 124 9.85 13.71 1.67
CA TRP A 124 9.60 14.90 0.86
C TRP A 124 8.71 15.89 1.60
N THR A 125 8.97 17.17 1.42
CA THR A 125 8.10 18.29 1.82
C THR A 125 8.07 19.35 0.73
N ALA A 126 7.01 20.16 0.66
CA ALA A 126 6.91 21.23 -0.34
C ALA A 126 8.05 22.27 -0.24
N ALA A 127 8.55 22.53 0.96
CA ALA A 127 9.63 23.51 1.18
C ALA A 127 11.04 22.91 0.97
N GLY A 128 11.24 21.61 1.28
CA GLY A 128 12.56 20.99 1.31
C GLY A 128 12.84 20.05 0.12
N GLY A 129 11.84 19.75 -0.70
CA GLY A 129 11.99 18.70 -1.74
C GLY A 129 12.26 17.32 -1.16
N LEU A 130 12.95 16.49 -1.93
CA LEU A 130 13.38 15.14 -1.54
C LEU A 130 14.60 15.22 -0.61
N GLN A 131 14.51 14.58 0.55
CA GLN A 131 15.59 14.37 1.50
C GLN A 131 15.89 12.87 1.61
N ASP A 132 17.14 12.47 1.41
CA ASP A 132 17.64 11.10 1.66
C ASP A 132 17.68 10.85 3.17
N LEU A 133 17.13 9.72 3.61
CA LEU A 133 17.09 9.31 5.03
C LEU A 133 18.31 8.49 5.45
N GLY A 134 19.20 8.16 4.50
CA GLY A 134 20.34 7.27 4.71
C GLY A 134 19.97 5.78 4.66
N THR A 135 20.88 4.94 5.17
CA THR A 135 20.73 3.48 5.20
C THR A 135 21.26 2.91 6.51
N LEU A 136 21.05 1.61 6.76
CA LEU A 136 21.71 0.84 7.84
C LEU A 136 23.15 0.39 7.46
N GLY A 137 23.75 0.99 6.42
CA GLY A 137 25.13 0.72 5.99
C GLY A 137 25.24 -0.04 4.67
N GLY A 138 24.15 -0.52 4.10
CA GLY A 138 24.09 -1.14 2.76
C GLY A 138 23.64 -0.15 1.69
N PRO A 139 23.47 -0.61 0.41
CA PRO A 139 23.15 0.27 -0.72
C PRO A 139 21.66 0.54 -0.91
N TYR A 140 20.76 -0.11 -0.17
CA TYR A 140 19.32 -0.05 -0.40
C TYR A 140 18.56 0.34 0.87
N ALA A 141 17.59 1.26 0.73
CA ALA A 141 16.61 1.59 1.75
C ALA A 141 15.29 2.00 1.10
N GLU A 142 14.19 1.70 1.77
CA GLU A 142 12.83 2.07 1.38
C GLU A 142 12.04 2.52 2.61
N ALA A 143 11.39 3.70 2.54
CA ALA A 143 10.46 4.15 3.56
C ALA A 143 9.05 3.69 3.19
N ALA A 144 8.46 2.81 4.00
CA ALA A 144 7.16 2.20 3.73
C ALA A 144 6.00 3.02 4.28
N ASP A 145 6.17 3.62 5.48
CA ASP A 145 5.09 4.35 6.14
C ASP A 145 5.62 5.46 7.06
N ILE A 146 4.74 6.38 7.45
CA ILE A 146 5.03 7.51 8.33
C ILE A 146 3.89 7.69 9.35
N SER A 147 4.24 7.96 10.61
CA SER A 147 3.27 8.27 11.66
C SER A 147 2.44 9.51 11.32
N ALA A 148 1.20 9.58 11.83
CA ALA A 148 0.28 10.69 11.55
C ALA A 148 0.87 12.06 11.88
N ASN A 149 1.68 12.16 12.94
CA ASN A 149 2.38 13.38 13.36
C ASN A 149 3.62 13.72 12.52
N GLY A 150 4.01 12.86 11.54
CA GLY A 150 5.16 13.07 10.67
C GLY A 150 6.53 12.88 11.31
N LEU A 151 6.63 12.37 12.56
CA LEU A 151 7.86 12.30 13.34
C LEU A 151 8.61 10.98 13.23
N VAL A 152 7.90 9.89 12.95
CA VAL A 152 8.47 8.54 12.83
C VAL A 152 8.22 7.99 11.44
N ILE A 153 9.30 7.57 10.76
CA ILE A 153 9.26 6.91 9.46
C ILE A 153 9.75 5.47 9.66
N VAL A 154 9.10 4.53 9.01
CA VAL A 154 9.44 3.11 9.07
C VAL A 154 9.61 2.52 7.68
N GLY A 155 10.34 1.42 7.59
CA GLY A 155 10.60 0.74 6.34
C GLY A 155 11.63 -0.35 6.50
N ASP A 156 12.38 -0.63 5.45
CA ASP A 156 13.50 -1.55 5.48
C ASP A 156 14.73 -0.98 4.80
N SER A 157 15.88 -1.44 5.26
CA SER A 157 17.19 -1.05 4.72
C SER A 157 18.17 -2.20 4.81
N TRP A 158 19.06 -2.28 3.84
CA TRP A 158 20.17 -3.20 3.92
C TRP A 158 21.22 -2.67 4.89
N ASN A 159 21.68 -3.55 5.78
CA ASN A 159 22.77 -3.26 6.69
C ASN A 159 24.14 -3.56 6.04
N ALA A 160 25.24 -3.27 6.75
CA ALA A 160 26.61 -3.50 6.28
C ALA A 160 26.94 -4.98 5.99
N SER A 161 26.17 -5.92 6.55
CA SER A 161 26.28 -7.35 6.29
C SER A 161 25.41 -7.84 5.11
N SER A 162 24.81 -6.92 4.35
CA SER A 162 23.92 -7.20 3.22
C SER A 162 22.62 -7.93 3.60
N ASN A 163 22.17 -7.81 4.84
CA ASN A 163 20.88 -8.27 5.30
C ASN A 163 19.87 -7.11 5.28
N GLN A 164 18.62 -7.40 4.87
CA GLN A 164 17.54 -6.43 4.86
C GLN A 164 16.87 -6.42 6.23
N HIS A 165 16.94 -5.28 6.93
CA HIS A 165 16.37 -5.12 8.26
C HIS A 165 15.32 -4.01 8.30
N ALA A 166 14.29 -4.22 9.11
CA ALA A 166 13.32 -3.21 9.48
C ALA A 166 14.01 -2.04 10.18
N PHE A 167 13.63 -0.83 9.84
CA PHE A 167 14.11 0.36 10.52
C PHE A 167 12.98 1.23 11.09
N ARG A 168 13.35 2.00 12.12
CA ARG A 168 12.65 3.18 12.60
C ARG A 168 13.55 4.39 12.42
N TRP A 169 13.07 5.43 11.77
CA TRP A 169 13.81 6.68 11.59
C TRP A 169 13.10 7.84 12.29
N THR A 170 13.88 8.71 12.92
CA THR A 170 13.44 10.03 13.39
C THR A 170 14.50 11.08 13.05
N ALA A 171 14.13 12.36 12.97
CA ALA A 171 15.08 13.44 12.70
C ALA A 171 16.19 13.55 13.76
N SER A 172 15.94 13.14 15.01
CA SER A 172 16.90 13.23 16.12
C SER A 172 17.88 12.05 16.20
N THR A 173 17.47 10.85 15.74
CA THR A 173 18.26 9.62 15.90
C THR A 173 18.77 9.04 14.60
N GLY A 174 18.25 9.52 13.45
CA GLY A 174 18.47 8.85 12.18
C GLY A 174 17.82 7.46 12.13
N MET A 175 18.33 6.59 11.27
CA MET A 175 17.84 5.24 11.05
C MET A 175 18.35 4.28 12.13
N GLN A 176 17.42 3.58 12.78
CA GLN A 176 17.67 2.60 13.85
C GLN A 176 17.16 1.23 13.38
N ASP A 177 18.03 0.22 13.47
CA ASP A 177 17.70 -1.19 13.17
C ASP A 177 16.78 -1.77 14.24
N LEU A 178 15.68 -2.41 13.84
CA LEU A 178 14.72 -3.06 14.74
C LEU A 178 15.02 -4.56 14.97
N GLY A 179 15.97 -5.14 14.23
CA GLY A 179 16.39 -6.54 14.37
C GLY A 179 15.44 -7.54 13.68
N THR A 180 15.63 -8.82 14.06
CA THR A 180 14.88 -9.98 13.53
C THR A 180 14.49 -10.91 14.69
N PHE A 181 13.80 -12.02 14.39
CA PHE A 181 13.56 -13.13 15.33
C PHE A 181 14.69 -14.18 15.30
N GLY A 182 15.89 -13.82 14.86
CA GLY A 182 17.05 -14.70 14.74
C GLY A 182 17.32 -15.19 13.30
N GLY A 183 16.53 -14.76 12.33
CA GLY A 183 16.78 -14.93 10.90
C GLY A 183 17.57 -13.77 10.30
N TYR A 184 17.56 -13.66 8.98
CA TYR A 184 18.37 -12.71 8.23
C TYR A 184 17.62 -11.47 7.76
N THR A 185 16.28 -11.50 7.71
CA THR A 185 15.51 -10.40 7.15
C THR A 185 14.38 -9.93 8.06
N SER A 186 14.09 -8.64 7.99
CA SER A 186 12.89 -8.02 8.55
C SER A 186 12.49 -6.79 7.73
N GLY A 187 11.21 -6.40 7.82
CA GLY A 187 10.68 -5.19 7.23
C GLY A 187 9.60 -4.59 8.15
N ALA A 188 9.54 -3.27 8.24
CA ALA A 188 8.48 -2.53 8.93
C ALA A 188 7.56 -1.92 7.88
N TYR A 189 6.25 -2.19 7.96
CA TYR A 189 5.29 -1.84 6.92
C TYR A 189 4.21 -0.87 7.36
N GLY A 190 3.97 -0.74 8.66
CA GLY A 190 2.99 0.18 9.20
C GLY A 190 3.41 0.74 10.56
N VAL A 191 2.94 1.95 10.87
CA VAL A 191 3.22 2.64 12.13
C VAL A 191 1.97 3.35 12.67
N SER A 192 1.75 3.28 14.00
CA SER A 192 0.62 3.96 14.68
C SER A 192 0.71 5.48 14.56
N ALA A 193 -0.40 6.17 14.84
CA ALA A 193 -0.50 7.62 14.66
C ALA A 193 0.55 8.41 15.45
N ASP A 194 0.90 7.96 16.64
CA ASP A 194 1.91 8.57 17.53
C ASP A 194 3.33 8.05 17.31
N GLY A 195 3.52 7.02 16.45
CA GLY A 195 4.81 6.38 16.20
C GLY A 195 5.28 5.41 17.28
N SER A 196 4.43 5.05 18.24
CA SER A 196 4.79 4.18 19.37
C SER A 196 4.73 2.68 19.04
N VAL A 197 3.92 2.29 18.05
CA VAL A 197 3.73 0.92 17.58
C VAL A 197 4.15 0.81 16.13
N ILE A 198 4.99 -0.16 15.82
CA ILE A 198 5.43 -0.50 14.47
C ILE A 198 5.06 -1.95 14.19
N VAL A 199 4.58 -2.24 12.97
CA VAL A 199 4.22 -3.59 12.56
C VAL A 199 4.92 -3.98 11.26
N GLY A 200 5.14 -5.27 11.10
CA GLY A 200 5.85 -5.78 9.93
C GLY A 200 6.00 -7.29 9.95
N SER A 201 7.04 -7.78 9.29
CA SER A 201 7.45 -9.18 9.35
C SER A 201 8.95 -9.29 9.58
N ALA A 202 9.35 -10.36 10.29
CA ALA A 202 10.73 -10.69 10.53
C ALA A 202 10.94 -12.21 10.45
N GLU A 203 12.08 -12.64 9.92
CA GLU A 203 12.44 -14.05 9.89
C GLU A 203 12.84 -14.55 11.28
N ASP A 204 12.38 -15.75 11.60
CA ASP A 204 12.89 -16.52 12.72
C ASP A 204 14.16 -17.33 12.34
N ALA A 205 14.79 -17.99 13.30
CA ALA A 205 15.98 -18.80 13.09
C ALA A 205 15.79 -19.97 12.09
N THR A 206 14.55 -20.32 11.74
CA THR A 206 14.22 -21.33 10.74
C THR A 206 13.97 -20.75 9.35
N GLY A 207 14.06 -19.43 9.18
CA GLY A 207 13.81 -18.70 7.94
C GLY A 207 12.31 -18.48 7.65
N GLN A 208 11.44 -18.67 8.64
CA GLN A 208 10.00 -18.44 8.49
C GLN A 208 9.64 -16.97 8.80
N GLN A 209 8.81 -16.38 7.97
CA GLN A 209 8.31 -15.03 8.18
C GLN A 209 7.25 -14.99 9.28
N ARG A 210 7.44 -14.08 10.24
CA ARG A 210 6.59 -13.88 11.40
C ARG A 210 6.06 -12.45 11.45
N ALA A 211 4.76 -12.29 11.46
CA ALA A 211 4.15 -11.00 11.73
C ALA A 211 4.52 -10.52 13.13
N TYR A 212 4.92 -9.28 13.25
CA TYR A 212 5.29 -8.69 14.53
C TYR A 212 4.56 -7.36 14.82
N ARG A 213 4.47 -7.05 16.10
CA ARG A 213 4.19 -5.74 16.67
C ARG A 213 5.38 -5.34 17.55
N TRP A 214 6.01 -4.23 17.21
CA TRP A 214 7.16 -3.70 17.94
C TRP A 214 6.75 -2.47 18.75
N THR A 215 7.35 -2.32 19.94
CA THR A 215 7.31 -1.10 20.76
C THR A 215 8.69 -0.84 21.34
N ALA A 216 9.01 0.41 21.70
CA ALA A 216 10.32 0.77 22.26
C ALA A 216 10.65 0.03 23.57
N VAL A 217 9.66 -0.36 24.36
CA VAL A 217 9.85 -1.09 25.63
C VAL A 217 9.85 -2.60 25.41
N GLY A 218 8.99 -3.12 24.52
CA GLY A 218 8.77 -4.56 24.36
C GLY A 218 9.59 -5.22 23.24
N GLY A 219 10.25 -4.43 22.39
CA GLY A 219 10.90 -4.98 21.18
C GLY A 219 9.91 -5.65 20.22
N LEU A 220 10.38 -6.63 19.46
CA LEU A 220 9.58 -7.43 18.53
C LEU A 220 8.71 -8.44 19.32
N HIS A 221 7.40 -8.39 19.11
CA HIS A 221 6.43 -9.35 19.65
C HIS A 221 5.74 -10.08 18.51
N TYR A 222 5.84 -11.42 18.46
CA TYR A 222 5.23 -12.27 17.46
C TYR A 222 3.70 -12.35 17.62
N LEU A 223 2.95 -12.18 16.53
CA LEU A 223 1.48 -12.11 16.54
C LEU A 223 0.77 -13.46 16.30
N GLY A 224 1.51 -14.52 15.97
CA GLY A 224 0.96 -15.84 15.63
C GLY A 224 0.69 -16.01 14.14
N THR A 225 -0.06 -17.08 13.80
CA THR A 225 -0.55 -17.41 12.47
C THR A 225 -2.00 -17.88 12.52
N LEU A 226 -2.63 -18.03 11.35
CA LEU A 226 -3.95 -18.69 11.19
C LEU A 226 -3.84 -20.24 11.14
N GLY A 227 -2.76 -20.80 11.69
CA GLY A 227 -2.51 -22.24 11.74
C GLY A 227 -1.50 -22.75 10.70
N GLY A 228 -1.02 -21.90 9.81
CA GLY A 228 0.06 -22.21 8.86
C GLY A 228 1.42 -21.74 9.34
N LEU A 229 2.39 -21.64 8.39
CA LEU A 229 3.80 -21.42 8.72
C LEU A 229 4.20 -19.93 8.73
N GLU A 230 3.53 -19.07 7.98
CA GLU A 230 3.98 -17.69 7.74
C GLU A 230 2.90 -16.67 8.08
N SER A 231 3.33 -15.49 8.53
CA SER A 231 2.49 -14.32 8.70
C SER A 231 3.28 -13.03 8.46
N ALA A 232 2.60 -11.96 8.01
CA ALA A 232 3.13 -10.62 7.85
C ALA A 232 2.05 -9.61 8.21
N ALA A 233 2.39 -8.61 9.06
CA ALA A 233 1.51 -7.51 9.41
C ALA A 233 1.80 -6.32 8.48
N PHE A 234 0.77 -5.69 7.92
CA PHE A 234 0.93 -4.62 6.93
C PHE A 234 0.52 -3.26 7.45
N ALA A 235 -0.52 -3.18 8.27
CA ALA A 235 -0.96 -1.92 8.83
C ALA A 235 -1.45 -2.07 10.28
N VAL A 236 -1.56 -0.92 10.95
CA VAL A 236 -1.98 -0.84 12.36
C VAL A 236 -2.89 0.38 12.55
N SER A 237 -3.95 0.25 13.37
CA SER A 237 -4.85 1.34 13.72
C SER A 237 -4.11 2.50 14.42
N ALA A 238 -4.73 3.68 14.46
CA ALA A 238 -4.11 4.87 15.02
C ALA A 238 -3.62 4.72 16.46
N ASP A 239 -4.35 3.96 17.29
CA ASP A 239 -4.03 3.68 18.69
C ASP A 239 -3.10 2.46 18.88
N GLY A 240 -2.71 1.77 17.81
CA GLY A 240 -1.86 0.58 17.85
C GLY A 240 -2.55 -0.69 18.35
N SER A 241 -3.88 -0.71 18.50
CA SER A 241 -4.63 -1.83 19.08
C SER A 241 -5.07 -2.89 18.08
N VAL A 242 -5.29 -2.51 16.82
CA VAL A 242 -5.70 -3.41 15.73
C VAL A 242 -4.57 -3.52 14.72
N VAL A 243 -4.13 -4.74 14.42
CA VAL A 243 -3.11 -5.03 13.40
C VAL A 243 -3.75 -5.86 12.30
N VAL A 244 -3.43 -5.55 11.04
CA VAL A 244 -3.94 -6.29 9.88
C VAL A 244 -2.81 -6.72 8.96
N GLY A 245 -3.06 -7.74 8.16
CA GLY A 245 -2.07 -8.28 7.24
C GLY A 245 -2.52 -9.58 6.61
N ARG A 246 -1.58 -10.46 6.38
CA ARG A 246 -1.84 -11.82 5.84
C ARG A 246 -1.20 -12.90 6.68
N SER A 247 -1.80 -14.08 6.69
CA SER A 247 -1.21 -15.28 7.28
C SER A 247 -1.61 -16.52 6.50
N THR A 248 -0.74 -17.52 6.46
CA THR A 248 -1.12 -18.84 5.99
C THR A 248 -2.00 -19.53 7.04
N ASN A 249 -3.08 -20.18 6.59
CA ASN A 249 -3.94 -21.00 7.42
C ASN A 249 -3.48 -22.47 7.41
N ALA A 250 -4.17 -23.36 8.12
CA ALA A 250 -3.84 -24.78 8.20
C ALA A 250 -3.92 -25.53 6.85
N ALA A 251 -4.65 -24.98 5.86
CA ALA A 251 -4.70 -25.48 4.49
C ALA A 251 -3.59 -24.90 3.59
N ASN A 252 -2.64 -24.14 4.16
CA ASN A 252 -1.56 -23.44 3.46
C ASN A 252 -2.04 -22.39 2.44
N SER A 253 -3.24 -21.85 2.62
CA SER A 253 -3.77 -20.72 1.86
C SER A 253 -3.49 -19.41 2.61
N ARG A 254 -3.17 -18.33 1.87
CA ARG A 254 -2.95 -17.00 2.47
C ARG A 254 -4.27 -16.29 2.63
N HIS A 255 -4.61 -15.93 3.88
CA HIS A 255 -5.80 -15.16 4.19
C HIS A 255 -5.46 -13.85 4.88
N ALA A 256 -6.26 -12.84 4.61
CA ALA A 256 -6.29 -11.59 5.35
C ALA A 256 -6.63 -11.86 6.82
N PHE A 257 -5.94 -11.20 7.73
CA PHE A 257 -6.21 -11.31 9.16
C PHE A 257 -6.44 -9.94 9.80
N ARG A 258 -7.19 -9.97 10.92
CA ARG A 258 -7.27 -8.91 11.92
C ARG A 258 -6.78 -9.47 13.25
N TRP A 259 -5.85 -8.79 13.89
CA TRP A 259 -5.31 -9.17 15.19
C TRP A 259 -5.61 -8.08 16.24
N THR A 260 -5.96 -8.49 17.45
CA THR A 260 -5.98 -7.65 18.65
C THR A 260 -5.39 -8.42 19.81
N ALA A 261 -4.92 -7.73 20.86
CA ALA A 261 -4.41 -8.39 22.07
C ALA A 261 -5.45 -9.25 22.78
N ALA A 262 -6.74 -8.92 22.65
CA ALA A 262 -7.83 -9.65 23.29
C ALA A 262 -8.24 -10.94 22.56
N THR A 263 -8.15 -10.97 21.22
CA THR A 263 -8.69 -12.06 20.40
C THR A 263 -7.62 -12.87 19.68
N GLY A 264 -6.36 -12.39 19.65
CA GLY A 264 -5.36 -12.95 18.78
C GLY A 264 -5.69 -12.71 17.29
N MET A 265 -5.12 -13.55 16.42
CA MET A 265 -5.29 -13.46 14.98
C MET A 265 -6.61 -14.11 14.52
N GLN A 266 -7.43 -13.36 13.80
CA GLN A 266 -8.74 -13.75 13.26
C GLN A 266 -8.70 -13.72 11.73
N ASP A 267 -9.19 -14.78 11.09
CA ASP A 267 -9.33 -14.89 9.64
C ASP A 267 -10.49 -14.02 9.13
N LEU A 268 -10.25 -13.18 8.14
CA LEU A 268 -11.26 -12.30 7.52
C LEU A 268 -11.96 -12.95 6.32
N GLY A 269 -11.54 -14.16 5.91
CA GLY A 269 -12.08 -14.87 4.74
C GLY A 269 -11.58 -14.31 3.41
N THR A 270 -12.35 -14.60 2.35
CA THR A 270 -12.06 -14.21 0.95
C THR A 270 -13.32 -13.71 0.25
N LEU A 271 -13.22 -13.31 -1.02
CA LEU A 271 -14.36 -13.02 -1.90
C LEU A 271 -14.88 -14.28 -2.63
N GLY A 272 -14.64 -15.48 -2.04
CA GLY A 272 -15.04 -16.78 -2.58
C GLY A 272 -13.92 -17.53 -3.30
N GLY A 273 -12.74 -16.92 -3.48
CA GLY A 273 -11.53 -17.58 -3.92
C GLY A 273 -10.71 -18.13 -2.75
N THR A 274 -9.40 -18.33 -2.95
CA THR A 274 -8.50 -19.01 -2.00
C THR A 274 -7.48 -18.13 -1.32
N VAL A 275 -7.39 -16.84 -1.69
CA VAL A 275 -6.37 -15.92 -1.18
C VAL A 275 -7.01 -14.57 -0.86
N SER A 276 -6.57 -13.94 0.23
CA SER A 276 -6.82 -12.54 0.56
C SER A 276 -5.66 -11.95 1.35
N GLU A 277 -5.50 -10.63 1.26
CA GLU A 277 -4.51 -9.85 2.02
C GLU A 277 -5.15 -8.54 2.50
N ALA A 278 -5.08 -8.24 3.79
CA ALA A 278 -5.50 -6.96 4.35
C ALA A 278 -4.30 -6.00 4.27
N LEU A 279 -4.44 -4.91 3.53
CA LEU A 279 -3.34 -3.98 3.24
C LEU A 279 -3.36 -2.77 4.16
N ASP A 280 -4.55 -2.30 4.56
CA ASP A 280 -4.66 -1.14 5.44
C ASP A 280 -5.93 -1.20 6.32
N VAL A 281 -5.95 -0.35 7.35
CA VAL A 281 -7.03 -0.27 8.35
C VAL A 281 -7.28 1.18 8.76
N SER A 282 -8.56 1.56 8.89
CA SER A 282 -8.98 2.89 9.37
C SER A 282 -8.45 3.19 10.77
N ALA A 283 -8.36 4.47 11.13
CA ALA A 283 -7.79 4.91 12.42
C ALA A 283 -8.45 4.27 13.65
N ASN A 284 -9.77 4.00 13.59
CA ASN A 284 -10.54 3.36 14.66
C ASN A 284 -10.53 1.82 14.59
N GLY A 285 -9.84 1.20 13.61
CA GLY A 285 -9.72 -0.25 13.46
C GLY A 285 -10.98 -0.98 12.99
N THR A 286 -11.99 -0.27 12.45
CA THR A 286 -13.29 -0.86 12.11
C THR A 286 -13.45 -1.22 10.64
N ILE A 287 -12.77 -0.51 9.73
CA ILE A 287 -12.77 -0.77 8.30
C ILE A 287 -11.39 -1.24 7.87
N ILE A 288 -11.33 -2.33 7.13
CA ILE A 288 -10.10 -2.94 6.61
C ILE A 288 -10.22 -3.05 5.11
N VAL A 289 -9.17 -2.69 4.40
CA VAL A 289 -9.13 -2.75 2.93
C VAL A 289 -7.97 -3.61 2.44
N GLY A 290 -8.07 -4.10 1.22
CA GLY A 290 -7.04 -4.95 0.64
C GLY A 290 -7.48 -5.58 -0.68
N ASP A 291 -6.94 -6.77 -0.94
CA ASP A 291 -7.29 -7.56 -2.11
C ASP A 291 -7.64 -9.00 -1.76
N ALA A 292 -8.50 -9.60 -2.57
CA ALA A 292 -8.88 -11.01 -2.45
C ALA A 292 -9.22 -11.60 -3.83
N LEU A 293 -9.01 -12.89 -3.97
CA LEU A 293 -9.52 -13.63 -5.13
C LEU A 293 -11.03 -13.81 -5.01
N ASP A 294 -11.75 -13.52 -6.10
CA ASP A 294 -13.16 -13.85 -6.25
C ASP A 294 -13.38 -15.32 -6.68
N VAL A 295 -14.64 -15.74 -6.80
CA VAL A 295 -15.01 -17.11 -7.22
C VAL A 295 -14.48 -17.51 -8.60
N SER A 296 -14.10 -16.56 -9.44
CA SER A 296 -13.50 -16.79 -10.75
C SER A 296 -11.97 -16.80 -10.71
N GLY A 297 -11.37 -16.63 -9.54
CA GLY A 297 -9.91 -16.57 -9.36
C GLY A 297 -9.29 -15.24 -9.76
N MET A 298 -10.08 -14.18 -9.91
CA MET A 298 -9.57 -12.85 -10.25
C MET A 298 -9.38 -12.00 -9.00
N THR A 299 -8.26 -11.26 -8.94
CA THR A 299 -7.99 -10.33 -7.85
C THR A 299 -8.96 -9.15 -7.88
N ARG A 300 -9.56 -8.84 -6.72
CA ARG A 300 -10.51 -7.75 -6.50
C ARG A 300 -10.17 -6.98 -5.24
N ALA A 301 -10.22 -5.67 -5.32
CA ALA A 301 -10.19 -4.81 -4.15
C ALA A 301 -11.39 -5.10 -3.25
N PHE A 302 -11.16 -5.20 -1.95
CA PHE A 302 -12.23 -5.39 -0.97
C PHE A 302 -12.22 -4.33 0.13
N GLU A 303 -13.38 -4.17 0.74
CA GLU A 303 -13.61 -3.57 2.04
C GLU A 303 -14.18 -4.63 2.98
N TRP A 304 -13.64 -4.71 4.19
CA TRP A 304 -14.14 -5.55 5.26
C TRP A 304 -14.58 -4.69 6.46
N SER A 305 -15.71 -5.06 7.04
CA SER A 305 -16.19 -4.54 8.34
C SER A 305 -16.78 -5.69 9.16
N SER A 306 -17.37 -5.41 10.32
CA SER A 306 -18.10 -6.41 11.09
C SER A 306 -19.25 -7.10 10.34
N ALA A 307 -19.69 -6.53 9.22
CA ALA A 307 -20.68 -7.11 8.31
C ALA A 307 -20.08 -8.09 7.28
N GLY A 308 -18.77 -8.31 7.29
CA GLY A 308 -18.04 -9.19 6.39
C GLY A 308 -17.31 -8.47 5.24
N MET A 309 -16.67 -9.26 4.36
CA MET A 309 -15.90 -8.79 3.21
C MET A 309 -16.77 -8.53 2.00
N LYS A 310 -16.60 -7.40 1.32
CA LYS A 310 -17.33 -7.00 0.11
C LYS A 310 -16.37 -6.50 -0.95
N SER A 311 -16.64 -6.79 -2.23
CA SER A 311 -15.88 -6.20 -3.35
C SER A 311 -16.16 -4.70 -3.49
N LEU A 312 -15.11 -3.89 -3.54
CA LEU A 312 -15.23 -2.45 -3.78
C LEU A 312 -15.86 -2.13 -5.15
N SER A 313 -15.55 -2.93 -6.19
CA SER A 313 -16.20 -2.75 -7.50
C SER A 313 -17.74 -2.93 -7.45
N ALA A 314 -18.22 -3.77 -6.54
CA ALA A 314 -19.67 -3.93 -6.32
C ALA A 314 -20.26 -2.78 -5.51
N LEU A 315 -19.56 -2.32 -4.46
CA LEU A 315 -19.99 -1.18 -3.63
C LEU A 315 -20.09 0.12 -4.44
N TYR A 316 -19.11 0.36 -5.33
CA TYR A 316 -18.99 1.59 -6.13
C TYR A 316 -19.33 1.38 -7.62
N SER A 317 -20.19 0.42 -7.96
CA SER A 317 -20.48 0.03 -9.35
C SER A 317 -20.92 1.18 -10.26
N GLY A 318 -21.62 2.19 -9.72
CA GLY A 318 -22.04 3.39 -10.43
C GLY A 318 -20.87 4.33 -10.81
N ALA A 319 -19.85 4.43 -9.98
CA ALA A 319 -18.70 5.32 -10.17
C ALA A 319 -17.53 4.65 -10.92
N VAL A 320 -17.36 3.34 -10.78
CA VAL A 320 -16.28 2.57 -11.43
C VAL A 320 -16.40 2.59 -12.96
N GLY A 321 -17.64 2.63 -13.48
CA GLY A 321 -17.91 2.59 -14.91
C GLY A 321 -17.97 1.19 -15.51
N SER A 322 -18.78 1.02 -16.57
CA SER A 322 -19.04 -0.29 -17.19
C SER A 322 -17.74 -0.93 -17.75
N GLY A 323 -17.49 -2.17 -17.35
CA GLY A 323 -16.32 -2.96 -17.78
C GLY A 323 -15.02 -2.57 -17.11
N SER A 324 -15.03 -1.60 -16.21
CA SER A 324 -13.91 -1.27 -15.31
C SER A 324 -14.00 -2.09 -14.02
N PHE A 325 -12.86 -2.27 -13.32
CA PHE A 325 -12.82 -2.99 -12.04
C PHE A 325 -11.66 -2.54 -11.17
N LEU A 326 -11.86 -2.55 -9.84
CA LEU A 326 -10.86 -2.23 -8.85
C LEU A 326 -10.12 -3.50 -8.45
N VAL A 327 -8.78 -3.47 -8.50
CA VAL A 327 -7.92 -4.65 -8.30
C VAL A 327 -7.35 -4.68 -6.89
N TYR A 328 -6.76 -3.59 -6.42
CA TYR A 328 -6.15 -3.46 -5.10
C TYR A 328 -6.69 -2.22 -4.40
N ALA A 329 -7.06 -2.33 -3.13
CA ALA A 329 -7.27 -1.22 -2.22
C ALA A 329 -6.06 -1.14 -1.29
N ASN A 330 -5.13 -0.22 -1.59
CA ASN A 330 -3.83 -0.17 -0.92
C ASN A 330 -3.87 0.60 0.40
N ALA A 331 -4.73 1.63 0.50
CA ALA A 331 -4.83 2.43 1.70
C ALA A 331 -6.25 2.96 1.93
N ILE A 332 -6.55 3.27 3.20
CA ILE A 332 -7.78 3.91 3.64
C ILE A 332 -7.45 5.12 4.52
N SER A 333 -8.18 6.23 4.34
CA SER A 333 -8.02 7.43 5.18
C SER A 333 -8.34 7.16 6.65
N GLY A 334 -7.81 7.98 7.54
CA GLY A 334 -8.01 7.81 8.98
C GLY A 334 -9.48 7.87 9.41
N ASP A 335 -10.31 8.66 8.71
CA ASP A 335 -11.76 8.74 8.94
C ASP A 335 -12.53 7.51 8.42
N GLY A 336 -11.89 6.65 7.62
CA GLY A 336 -12.48 5.44 7.08
C GLY A 336 -13.38 5.66 5.86
N ILE A 337 -13.30 6.83 5.21
CA ILE A 337 -14.20 7.22 4.11
C ILE A 337 -13.52 7.03 2.75
N HIS A 338 -12.24 7.47 2.63
CA HIS A 338 -11.53 7.49 1.35
C HIS A 338 -10.67 6.23 1.20
N VAL A 339 -10.96 5.41 0.22
CA VAL A 339 -10.15 4.23 -0.13
C VAL A 339 -9.42 4.50 -1.43
N VAL A 340 -8.10 4.27 -1.44
CA VAL A 340 -7.26 4.47 -2.62
C VAL A 340 -6.55 3.19 -3.03
N GLY A 341 -6.24 3.10 -4.31
CA GLY A 341 -5.57 1.94 -4.86
C GLY A 341 -5.41 2.04 -6.36
N TRP A 342 -5.55 0.93 -7.06
CA TRP A 342 -5.52 0.92 -8.51
C TRP A 342 -6.43 -0.15 -9.10
N GLY A 343 -6.84 0.06 -10.34
CA GLY A 343 -7.72 -0.83 -11.07
C GLY A 343 -7.65 -0.60 -12.58
N TYR A 344 -8.40 -1.38 -13.33
CA TYR A 344 -8.50 -1.24 -14.77
C TYR A 344 -9.62 -0.27 -15.15
N ASN A 345 -9.25 0.86 -15.75
CA ASN A 345 -10.18 1.84 -16.31
C ASN A 345 -10.43 1.52 -17.78
N ARG A 346 -11.62 0.97 -18.08
CA ARG A 346 -12.00 0.59 -19.43
C ARG A 346 -12.10 1.77 -20.40
N ALA A 347 -12.55 2.93 -19.91
CA ALA A 347 -12.70 4.12 -20.74
C ALA A 347 -11.35 4.59 -21.32
N ASN A 348 -10.26 4.44 -20.55
CA ASN A 348 -8.91 4.80 -20.95
C ASN A 348 -8.08 3.57 -21.38
N ALA A 349 -8.64 2.36 -21.32
CA ALA A 349 -8.02 1.08 -21.64
C ALA A 349 -6.65 0.86 -20.94
N ARG A 350 -6.53 1.28 -19.67
CA ARG A 350 -5.28 1.20 -18.89
C ARG A 350 -5.51 1.02 -17.41
N TYR A 351 -4.46 0.69 -16.66
CA TYR A 351 -4.49 0.66 -15.21
C TYR A 351 -4.24 2.06 -14.64
N GLU A 352 -5.12 2.50 -13.76
CA GLU A 352 -5.08 3.82 -13.14
C GLU A 352 -5.30 3.74 -11.63
N ALA A 353 -4.70 4.71 -10.93
CA ALA A 353 -5.03 5.00 -9.54
C ALA A 353 -6.48 5.45 -9.41
N PHE A 354 -7.13 5.04 -8.33
CA PHE A 354 -8.49 5.46 -7.98
C PHE A 354 -8.57 5.98 -6.55
N GLU A 355 -9.61 6.77 -6.29
CA GLU A 355 -10.09 7.13 -4.96
C GLU A 355 -11.60 6.93 -4.93
N THR A 356 -12.12 6.23 -3.89
CA THR A 356 -13.56 6.12 -3.60
C THR A 356 -13.88 6.93 -2.35
N ASN A 357 -15.06 7.50 -2.27
CA ASN A 357 -15.56 8.24 -1.10
C ASN A 357 -17.09 8.07 -0.94
#